data_a72807855c3d2706bd22e1fc1a9be4f0
#
_entry.id   a72807855c3d2706bd22e1fc1a9be4f0
#
_cell.length_a   1.000
_cell.length_b   1.000
_cell.length_c   1.000
_cell.angle_alpha   90.00
_cell.angle_beta   90.00
_cell.angle_gamma   90.00
#
_symmetry.space_group_name_H-M   'P 1'
#
loop_
_entity.id
_entity.type
_entity.pdbx_description
1 polymer ?
#
loop_
_entity_poly.entity_id
_entity_poly.type
_entity_poly.pdbx_seq_one_letter_code
_entity_poly.pdbx_strand_id
1 'polypeptide(L)'
;MTPYLVGKGTALNTATVVVGSVVGLAAGAAVPPEYKVVATAGIGLATLGLGVKMFLETKSVLIVVAAIVLGGVLGLLLRLDEGLRAFAEFAKSTLGAAEDGRFEEGLITASVLFCVGPMTLLGCLQDGLEGKIELLAIKSTLDGFAALFLSATLGAGVLVSALVVLVFQGALTNGATRLKFLARHNDRLAETTAVGGLLLVAIGLGLLEVKSLAAATYLPALVVAPILVGLQGGVIRRWRSKGREGEQGSAAGGSDRAGFE
;
A
#
# COMPACT_ATOMS: atom_id res chain seq x y z
N MET A 1 -17.29 7.88 29.49
CA MET A 1 -16.55 7.69 28.23
C MET A 1 -15.45 6.70 28.50
N THR A 2 -15.62 5.46 28.12
CA THR A 2 -14.52 4.47 28.19
C THR A 2 -13.41 4.94 27.26
N PRO A 3 -12.15 4.97 27.69
CA PRO A 3 -11.03 5.30 26.80
C PRO A 3 -11.02 4.22 25.71
N TYR A 4 -11.36 4.62 24.49
CA TYR A 4 -11.23 3.73 23.33
C TYR A 4 -9.74 3.42 23.19
N LEU A 5 -9.36 2.17 23.38
CA LEU A 5 -8.01 1.72 23.07
C LEU A 5 -7.86 1.80 21.54
N VAL A 6 -7.29 2.89 21.06
CA VAL A 6 -6.91 3.11 19.67
C VAL A 6 -5.86 2.05 19.29
N GLY A 7 -6.05 1.40 18.16
CA GLY A 7 -5.10 0.40 17.65
C GLY A 7 -5.47 -1.07 17.91
N LYS A 8 -6.67 -1.35 18.39
CA LYS A 8 -7.16 -2.74 18.55
C LYS A 8 -7.16 -3.49 17.22
N GLY A 9 -7.58 -2.84 16.15
CA GLY A 9 -7.59 -3.43 14.81
C GLY A 9 -6.17 -3.73 14.31
N THR A 10 -5.22 -2.82 14.55
CA THR A 10 -3.80 -3.04 14.25
C THR A 10 -3.24 -4.21 15.04
N ALA A 11 -3.51 -4.28 16.36
CA ALA A 11 -3.04 -5.38 17.20
C ALA A 11 -3.62 -6.72 16.75
N LEU A 12 -4.92 -6.76 16.39
CA LEU A 12 -5.57 -7.94 15.86
C LEU A 12 -4.91 -8.38 14.55
N ASN A 13 -4.69 -7.46 13.61
CA ASN A 13 -4.06 -7.81 12.33
C ASN A 13 -2.63 -8.32 12.50
N THR A 14 -1.85 -7.66 13.33
CA THR A 14 -0.49 -8.13 13.66
C THR A 14 -0.51 -9.53 14.27
N ALA A 15 -1.42 -9.78 15.22
CA ALA A 15 -1.53 -11.09 15.85
C ALA A 15 -1.93 -12.20 14.86
N THR A 16 -2.88 -11.94 13.96
CA THR A 16 -3.29 -12.91 12.95
C THR A 16 -2.18 -13.18 11.92
N VAL A 17 -1.41 -12.17 11.52
CA VAL A 17 -0.22 -12.35 10.67
C VAL A 17 0.84 -13.19 11.38
N VAL A 18 1.12 -12.94 12.67
CA VAL A 18 2.06 -13.76 13.47
C VAL A 18 1.58 -15.21 13.54
N VAL A 19 0.32 -15.43 13.95
CA VAL A 19 -0.24 -16.79 14.07
C VAL A 19 -0.24 -17.51 12.72
N GLY A 20 -0.71 -16.86 11.66
CA GLY A 20 -0.70 -17.41 10.32
C GLY A 20 0.71 -17.77 9.86
N SER A 21 1.69 -16.87 10.10
CA SER A 21 3.08 -17.12 9.74
C SER A 21 3.70 -18.29 10.51
N VAL A 22 3.48 -18.38 11.82
CA VAL A 22 4.00 -19.48 12.63
C VAL A 22 3.43 -20.83 12.19
N VAL A 23 2.11 -20.89 11.97
CA VAL A 23 1.43 -22.09 11.46
C VAL A 23 1.96 -22.46 10.07
N GLY A 24 2.10 -21.47 9.19
CA GLY A 24 2.61 -21.67 7.84
C GLY A 24 4.06 -22.14 7.82
N LEU A 25 4.94 -21.60 8.68
CA LEU A 25 6.33 -22.08 8.82
C LEU A 25 6.37 -23.55 9.28
N ALA A 26 5.57 -23.87 10.29
CA ALA A 26 5.50 -25.25 10.81
C ALA A 26 4.96 -26.22 9.73
N ALA A 27 3.91 -25.84 9.02
CA ALA A 27 3.36 -26.63 7.91
C ALA A 27 4.36 -26.73 6.74
N GLY A 28 5.00 -25.61 6.39
CA GLY A 28 5.96 -25.51 5.28
C GLY A 28 7.20 -26.37 5.48
N ALA A 29 7.59 -26.64 6.73
CA ALA A 29 8.71 -27.54 7.03
C ALA A 29 8.46 -29.00 6.57
N ALA A 30 7.21 -29.42 6.53
CA ALA A 30 6.81 -30.77 6.10
C ALA A 30 6.46 -30.86 4.60
N VAL A 31 6.41 -29.71 3.88
CA VAL A 31 6.05 -29.67 2.47
C VAL A 31 7.25 -29.90 1.59
N PRO A 32 7.24 -30.92 0.68
CA PRO A 32 8.31 -31.15 -0.29
C PRO A 32 8.57 -29.92 -1.19
N PRO A 33 9.82 -29.71 -1.65
CA PRO A 33 10.20 -28.52 -2.44
C PRO A 33 9.36 -28.31 -3.70
N GLU A 34 9.01 -29.38 -4.40
CA GLU A 34 8.20 -29.33 -5.63
C GLU A 34 6.82 -28.74 -5.40
N TYR A 35 6.17 -29.02 -4.26
CA TYR A 35 4.87 -28.43 -3.92
C TYR A 35 5.01 -26.95 -3.56
N LYS A 36 6.15 -26.55 -2.95
CA LYS A 36 6.43 -25.12 -2.66
C LYS A 36 6.54 -24.31 -3.95
N VAL A 37 7.19 -24.85 -4.98
CA VAL A 37 7.30 -24.20 -6.30
C VAL A 37 5.90 -23.95 -6.90
N VAL A 38 5.06 -24.99 -6.92
CA VAL A 38 3.68 -24.86 -7.44
C VAL A 38 2.86 -23.86 -6.61
N ALA A 39 2.97 -23.92 -5.28
CA ALA A 39 2.26 -23.00 -4.39
C ALA A 39 2.74 -21.55 -4.60
N THR A 40 4.06 -21.32 -4.73
CA THR A 40 4.61 -19.99 -5.00
C THR A 40 4.12 -19.43 -6.33
N ALA A 41 4.09 -20.25 -7.38
CA ALA A 41 3.54 -19.85 -8.67
C ALA A 41 2.05 -19.49 -8.57
N GLY A 42 1.27 -20.28 -7.82
CA GLY A 42 -0.15 -19.98 -7.56
C GLY A 42 -0.34 -18.65 -6.83
N ILE A 43 0.48 -18.37 -5.79
CA ILE A 43 0.48 -17.10 -5.07
C ILE A 43 0.90 -15.96 -6.02
N GLY A 44 1.91 -16.16 -6.84
CA GLY A 44 2.35 -15.19 -7.85
C GLY A 44 1.23 -14.80 -8.81
N LEU A 45 0.49 -15.77 -9.34
CA LEU A 45 -0.68 -15.54 -10.21
C LEU A 45 -1.79 -14.77 -9.47
N ALA A 46 -2.10 -15.17 -8.24
CA ALA A 46 -3.12 -14.48 -7.42
C ALA A 46 -2.70 -13.02 -7.11
N THR A 47 -1.41 -12.80 -6.80
CA THR A 47 -0.85 -11.47 -6.55
C THR A 47 -0.90 -10.59 -7.79
N LEU A 48 -0.60 -11.15 -8.98
CA LEU A 48 -0.78 -10.46 -10.27
C LEU A 48 -2.24 -10.07 -10.49
N GLY A 49 -3.17 -11.01 -10.31
CA GLY A 49 -4.61 -10.76 -10.48
C GLY A 49 -5.10 -9.66 -9.55
N LEU A 50 -4.69 -9.69 -8.27
CA LEU A 50 -5.01 -8.65 -7.30
C LEU A 50 -4.39 -7.30 -7.70
N GLY A 51 -3.13 -7.30 -8.10
CA GLY A 51 -2.42 -6.10 -8.53
C GLY A 51 -3.08 -5.43 -9.73
N VAL A 52 -3.46 -6.20 -10.75
CA VAL A 52 -4.22 -5.70 -11.91
C VAL A 52 -5.57 -5.15 -11.49
N LYS A 53 -6.33 -5.85 -10.65
CA LYS A 53 -7.61 -5.39 -10.13
C LYS A 53 -7.47 -4.03 -9.42
N MET A 54 -6.48 -3.89 -8.57
CA MET A 54 -6.21 -2.64 -7.84
C MET A 54 -5.77 -1.51 -8.78
N PHE A 55 -4.96 -1.81 -9.80
CA PHE A 55 -4.55 -0.82 -10.80
C PHE A 55 -5.75 -0.29 -11.60
N LEU A 56 -6.71 -1.12 -11.91
CA LEU A 56 -7.93 -0.72 -12.64
C LEU A 56 -8.86 0.22 -11.85
N GLU A 57 -8.61 0.42 -10.55
CA GLU A 57 -9.34 1.43 -9.75
C GLU A 57 -8.86 2.87 -10.03
N THR A 58 -7.79 3.06 -10.82
CA THR A 58 -7.28 4.40 -11.16
C THR A 58 -8.31 5.22 -11.90
N LYS A 59 -8.35 6.51 -11.58
CA LYS A 59 -9.11 7.53 -12.30
C LYS A 59 -8.23 8.34 -13.26
N SER A 60 -6.90 8.28 -13.08
CA SER A 60 -5.92 8.99 -13.89
C SER A 60 -4.62 8.21 -14.00
N VAL A 61 -4.51 7.39 -15.05
CA VAL A 61 -3.29 6.61 -15.34
C VAL A 61 -2.04 7.49 -15.35
N LEU A 62 -2.17 8.76 -15.83
CA LEU A 62 -1.04 9.70 -15.87
C LEU A 62 -0.48 10.00 -14.47
N ILE A 63 -1.35 10.13 -13.46
CA ILE A 63 -0.93 10.34 -12.07
C ILE A 63 -0.18 9.11 -11.54
N VAL A 64 -0.70 7.91 -11.83
CA VAL A 64 -0.06 6.65 -11.41
C VAL A 64 1.33 6.52 -12.04
N VAL A 65 1.45 6.77 -13.35
CA VAL A 65 2.75 6.71 -14.05
C VAL A 65 3.72 7.74 -13.47
N ALA A 66 3.27 8.99 -13.28
CA ALA A 66 4.11 10.03 -12.68
C ALA A 66 4.52 9.65 -11.24
N ALA A 67 3.61 9.10 -10.44
CA ALA A 67 3.90 8.67 -9.08
C ALA A 67 4.93 7.53 -9.03
N ILE A 68 4.80 6.54 -9.92
CA ILE A 68 5.77 5.42 -10.01
C ILE A 68 7.15 5.93 -10.42
N VAL A 69 7.23 6.79 -11.43
CA VAL A 69 8.52 7.32 -11.91
C VAL A 69 9.18 8.20 -10.82
N LEU A 70 8.45 9.17 -10.28
CA LEU A 70 8.97 10.05 -9.24
C LEU A 70 9.28 9.28 -7.93
N GLY A 71 8.39 8.37 -7.55
CA GLY A 71 8.59 7.51 -6.39
C GLY A 71 9.79 6.59 -6.54
N GLY A 72 10.00 6.00 -7.72
CA GLY A 72 11.18 5.20 -8.03
C GLY A 72 12.47 5.99 -7.96
N VAL A 73 12.50 7.22 -8.52
CA VAL A 73 13.65 8.12 -8.40
C VAL A 73 13.94 8.47 -6.93
N LEU A 74 12.90 8.79 -6.15
CA LEU A 74 13.05 9.05 -4.71
C LEU A 74 13.55 7.81 -3.96
N GLY A 75 13.06 6.63 -4.29
CA GLY A 75 13.49 5.38 -3.66
C GLY A 75 14.95 5.04 -3.94
N LEU A 76 15.43 5.31 -5.16
CA LEU A 76 16.85 5.19 -5.51
C LEU A 76 17.71 6.20 -4.73
N LEU A 77 17.28 7.46 -4.65
CA LEU A 77 18.00 8.50 -3.89
C LEU A 77 18.07 8.16 -2.40
N LEU A 78 17.03 7.58 -1.84
CA LEU A 78 16.94 7.17 -0.44
C LEU A 78 17.57 5.79 -0.18
N ARG A 79 18.04 5.09 -1.22
CA ARG A 79 18.61 3.73 -1.13
C ARG A 79 17.69 2.75 -0.39
N LEU A 80 16.39 2.82 -0.65
CA LEU A 80 15.40 2.05 0.11
C LEU A 80 15.59 0.54 -0.04
N ASP A 81 15.99 0.08 -1.21
CA ASP A 81 16.27 -1.33 -1.46
C ASP A 81 17.44 -1.83 -0.60
N GLU A 82 18.55 -1.06 -0.56
CA GLU A 82 19.71 -1.37 0.28
C GLU A 82 19.34 -1.37 1.77
N GLY A 83 18.57 -0.37 2.22
CA GLY A 83 18.11 -0.29 3.60
C GLY A 83 17.22 -1.46 4.00
N LEU A 84 16.33 -1.89 3.09
CA LEU A 84 15.45 -3.02 3.36
C LEU A 84 16.20 -4.35 3.36
N ARG A 85 17.21 -4.51 2.48
CA ARG A 85 18.12 -5.69 2.49
C ARG A 85 18.90 -5.75 3.81
N ALA A 86 19.48 -4.64 4.23
CA ALA A 86 20.21 -4.60 5.50
C ALA A 86 19.29 -4.93 6.71
N PHE A 87 18.05 -4.44 6.70
CA PHE A 87 17.04 -4.81 7.70
C PHE A 87 16.69 -6.30 7.64
N ALA A 88 16.49 -6.84 6.44
CA ALA A 88 16.19 -8.25 6.25
C ALA A 88 17.35 -9.16 6.73
N GLU A 89 18.61 -8.80 6.43
CA GLU A 89 19.79 -9.51 6.91
C GLU A 89 19.92 -9.45 8.43
N PHE A 90 19.71 -8.29 9.03
CA PHE A 90 19.71 -8.14 10.49
C PHE A 90 18.61 -8.99 11.14
N ALA A 91 17.39 -8.95 10.62
CA ALA A 91 16.29 -9.76 11.13
C ALA A 91 16.56 -11.27 10.97
N LYS A 92 17.10 -11.67 9.82
CA LYS A 92 17.48 -13.05 9.53
C LYS A 92 18.54 -13.56 10.51
N SER A 93 19.59 -12.78 10.76
CA SER A 93 20.66 -13.14 11.69
C SER A 93 20.15 -13.26 13.14
N THR A 94 19.24 -12.35 13.54
CA THR A 94 18.66 -12.33 14.89
C THR A 94 17.74 -13.53 15.13
N LEU A 95 17.00 -13.96 14.12
CA LEU A 95 16.07 -15.09 14.20
C LEU A 95 16.77 -16.45 14.00
N GLY A 96 18.06 -16.47 13.61
CA GLY A 96 18.74 -17.71 13.24
C GLY A 96 18.07 -18.42 12.06
N ALA A 97 17.39 -17.66 11.19
CA ALA A 97 16.68 -18.23 10.04
C ALA A 97 17.68 -18.82 9.05
N ALA A 98 17.35 -20.01 8.52
CA ALA A 98 18.18 -20.69 7.55
C ALA A 98 18.46 -19.80 6.33
N GLU A 99 19.55 -20.10 5.61
CA GLU A 99 19.95 -19.37 4.39
C GLU A 99 19.02 -19.63 3.19
N ASP A 100 17.72 -19.71 3.43
CA ASP A 100 16.72 -19.73 2.35
C ASP A 100 16.75 -18.37 1.67
N GLY A 101 17.18 -18.33 0.40
CA GLY A 101 17.26 -17.10 -0.41
C GLY A 101 15.93 -16.35 -0.60
N ARG A 102 14.85 -16.83 0.01
CA ARG A 102 13.48 -16.30 -0.09
C ARG A 102 13.05 -15.43 1.10
N PHE A 103 13.88 -15.27 2.13
CA PHE A 103 13.54 -14.47 3.31
C PHE A 103 13.20 -13.02 2.93
N GLU A 104 14.04 -12.39 2.12
CA GLU A 104 13.84 -11.02 1.65
C GLU A 104 12.57 -10.91 0.79
N GLU A 105 12.38 -11.85 -0.13
CA GLU A 105 11.19 -11.94 -0.97
C GLU A 105 9.91 -12.07 -0.13
N GLY A 106 9.92 -12.94 0.87
CA GLY A 106 8.81 -13.11 1.81
C GLY A 106 8.51 -11.86 2.62
N LEU A 107 9.54 -11.20 3.14
CA LEU A 107 9.40 -9.96 3.89
C LEU A 107 8.78 -8.84 3.03
N ILE A 108 9.31 -8.63 1.83
CA ILE A 108 8.85 -7.57 0.91
C ILE A 108 7.41 -7.85 0.46
N THR A 109 7.17 -9.07 -0.05
CA THR A 109 5.85 -9.48 -0.56
C THR A 109 4.77 -9.31 0.50
N ALA A 110 4.99 -9.86 1.68
CA ALA A 110 4.02 -9.79 2.78
C ALA A 110 3.83 -8.35 3.27
N SER A 111 4.92 -7.57 3.41
CA SER A 111 4.82 -6.17 3.85
C SER A 111 4.01 -5.33 2.88
N VAL A 112 4.25 -5.44 1.58
CA VAL A 112 3.48 -4.69 0.57
C VAL A 112 2.02 -5.18 0.55
N LEU A 113 1.79 -6.48 0.50
CA LEU A 113 0.44 -7.06 0.43
C LEU A 113 -0.41 -6.65 1.65
N PHE A 114 0.17 -6.68 2.86
CA PHE A 114 -0.57 -6.38 4.10
C PHE A 114 -0.71 -4.89 4.37
N CYS A 115 0.24 -4.08 3.95
CA CYS A 115 0.22 -2.63 4.21
C CYS A 115 -0.48 -1.83 3.13
N VAL A 116 -0.48 -2.30 1.87
CA VAL A 116 -1.02 -1.56 0.73
C VAL A 116 -2.45 -2.00 0.44
N GLY A 117 -3.35 -1.02 0.36
CA GLY A 117 -4.73 -1.27 -0.04
C GLY A 117 -5.74 -0.35 0.66
N PRO A 118 -6.91 -0.17 0.04
CA PRO A 118 -7.95 0.71 0.58
C PRO A 118 -8.47 0.23 1.94
N MET A 119 -8.56 -1.08 2.17
CA MET A 119 -9.02 -1.63 3.45
C MET A 119 -8.06 -1.32 4.59
N THR A 120 -6.74 -1.32 4.36
CA THR A 120 -5.75 -0.94 5.38
C THR A 120 -5.93 0.50 5.78
N LEU A 121 -5.95 1.42 4.80
CA LEU A 121 -6.06 2.84 5.07
C LEU A 121 -7.40 3.18 5.74
N LEU A 122 -8.51 2.76 5.14
CA LEU A 122 -9.86 3.04 5.68
C LEU A 122 -10.07 2.39 7.05
N GLY A 123 -9.60 1.16 7.23
CA GLY A 123 -9.71 0.45 8.50
C GLY A 123 -8.89 1.10 9.61
N CYS A 124 -7.65 1.54 9.33
CA CYS A 124 -6.83 2.28 10.29
C CYS A 124 -7.45 3.64 10.65
N LEU A 125 -8.04 4.34 9.66
CA LEU A 125 -8.74 5.59 9.90
C LEU A 125 -10.02 5.37 10.74
N GLN A 126 -10.77 4.30 10.47
CA GLN A 126 -11.97 3.96 11.23
C GLN A 126 -11.62 3.59 12.68
N ASP A 127 -10.59 2.76 12.90
CA ASP A 127 -10.10 2.41 14.24
C ASP A 127 -9.61 3.66 15.00
N GLY A 128 -8.79 4.51 14.34
CA GLY A 128 -8.21 5.69 14.96
C GLY A 128 -9.19 6.83 15.24
N LEU A 129 -10.27 6.97 14.46
CA LEU A 129 -11.22 8.07 14.56
C LEU A 129 -12.50 7.70 15.30
N GLU A 130 -12.96 6.46 15.13
CA GLU A 130 -14.27 5.99 15.60
C GLU A 130 -14.14 4.84 16.62
N GLY A 131 -12.96 4.26 16.78
CA GLY A 131 -12.72 3.07 17.61
C GLY A 131 -13.41 1.81 17.08
N LYS A 132 -13.81 1.79 15.79
CA LYS A 132 -14.42 0.65 15.12
C LYS A 132 -13.38 -0.14 14.36
N ILE A 133 -13.40 -1.46 14.51
CA ILE A 133 -12.38 -2.36 13.96
C ILE A 133 -12.90 -3.31 12.88
N GLU A 134 -14.17 -3.18 12.43
CA GLU A 134 -14.81 -4.15 11.53
C GLU A 134 -14.00 -4.37 10.24
N LEU A 135 -13.54 -3.28 9.60
CA LEU A 135 -12.74 -3.40 8.37
C LEU A 135 -11.40 -4.06 8.63
N LEU A 136 -10.72 -3.69 9.73
CA LEU A 136 -9.45 -4.32 10.10
C LEU A 136 -9.65 -5.76 10.56
N ALA A 137 -10.77 -6.13 11.16
CA ALA A 137 -11.05 -7.51 11.56
C ALA A 137 -11.23 -8.42 10.33
N ILE A 138 -12.00 -7.97 9.33
CA ILE A 138 -12.13 -8.69 8.06
C ILE A 138 -10.76 -8.83 7.40
N LYS A 139 -10.00 -7.72 7.32
CA LYS A 139 -8.66 -7.72 6.76
C LYS A 139 -7.72 -8.66 7.51
N SER A 140 -7.75 -8.64 8.85
CA SER A 140 -6.93 -9.50 9.69
C SER A 140 -7.13 -10.98 9.37
N THR A 141 -8.36 -11.38 9.13
CA THR A 141 -8.65 -12.76 8.71
C THR A 141 -7.98 -13.07 7.37
N LEU A 142 -8.14 -12.18 6.37
CA LEU A 142 -7.53 -12.36 5.06
C LEU A 142 -5.99 -12.37 5.13
N ASP A 143 -5.41 -11.44 5.87
CA ASP A 143 -3.96 -11.34 6.05
C ASP A 143 -3.39 -12.55 6.80
N GLY A 144 -4.11 -13.07 7.80
CA GLY A 144 -3.71 -14.28 8.53
C GLY A 144 -3.66 -15.51 7.63
N PHE A 145 -4.66 -15.72 6.79
CA PHE A 145 -4.63 -16.79 5.78
C PHE A 145 -3.52 -16.58 4.75
N ALA A 146 -3.36 -15.37 4.24
CA ALA A 146 -2.28 -15.06 3.30
C ALA A 146 -0.91 -15.29 3.95
N ALA A 147 -0.72 -14.88 5.20
CA ALA A 147 0.52 -15.10 5.96
C ALA A 147 0.83 -16.59 6.12
N LEU A 148 -0.20 -17.43 6.35
CA LEU A 148 -0.03 -18.88 6.44
C LEU A 148 0.53 -19.44 5.14
N PHE A 149 -0.07 -19.13 3.99
CA PHE A 149 0.37 -19.65 2.70
C PHE A 149 1.72 -19.07 2.28
N LEU A 150 1.92 -17.76 2.46
CA LEU A 150 3.18 -17.10 2.12
C LEU A 150 4.34 -17.63 2.96
N SER A 151 4.17 -17.81 4.28
CA SER A 151 5.26 -18.29 5.12
C SER A 151 5.58 -19.78 4.90
N ALA A 152 4.58 -20.58 4.53
CA ALA A 152 4.82 -21.98 4.13
C ALA A 152 5.72 -22.09 2.88
N THR A 153 5.67 -21.08 2.01
CA THR A 153 6.39 -21.05 0.73
C THR A 153 7.64 -20.16 0.73
N LEU A 154 7.56 -18.98 1.33
CA LEU A 154 8.60 -17.95 1.33
C LEU A 154 9.40 -17.88 2.64
N GLY A 155 8.98 -18.64 3.66
CA GLY A 155 9.74 -18.78 4.90
C GLY A 155 9.54 -17.65 5.90
N ALA A 156 10.53 -17.49 6.81
CA ALA A 156 10.43 -16.67 8.01
C ALA A 156 10.37 -15.15 7.74
N GLY A 157 10.72 -14.69 6.55
CA GLY A 157 10.60 -13.28 6.17
C GLY A 157 9.17 -12.75 6.31
N VAL A 158 8.17 -13.62 6.06
CA VAL A 158 6.75 -13.28 6.22
C VAL A 158 6.40 -13.02 7.70
N LEU A 159 6.96 -13.77 8.64
CA LEU A 159 6.76 -13.53 10.06
C LEU A 159 7.29 -12.14 10.48
N VAL A 160 8.45 -11.74 9.93
CA VAL A 160 9.04 -10.41 10.22
C VAL A 160 8.17 -9.28 9.65
N SER A 161 7.42 -9.52 8.59
CA SER A 161 6.47 -8.53 8.07
C SER A 161 5.40 -8.11 9.09
N ALA A 162 5.10 -8.94 10.09
CA ALA A 162 4.20 -8.57 11.19
C ALA A 162 4.68 -7.31 11.93
N LEU A 163 6.00 -7.11 12.07
CA LEU A 163 6.56 -5.89 12.66
C LEU A 163 6.31 -4.68 11.74
N VAL A 164 6.47 -4.86 10.44
CA VAL A 164 6.17 -3.80 9.45
C VAL A 164 4.68 -3.43 9.50
N VAL A 165 3.80 -4.43 9.57
CA VAL A 165 2.34 -4.24 9.72
C VAL A 165 2.04 -3.46 11.01
N LEU A 166 2.63 -3.85 12.15
CA LEU A 166 2.43 -3.18 13.44
C LEU A 166 2.83 -1.71 13.38
N VAL A 167 4.02 -1.43 12.86
CA VAL A 167 4.55 -0.06 12.77
C VAL A 167 3.74 0.77 11.76
N PHE A 168 3.49 0.25 10.58
CA PHE A 168 2.80 0.97 9.50
C PHE A 168 1.33 1.24 9.85
N GLN A 169 0.57 0.21 10.21
CA GLN A 169 -0.83 0.38 10.59
C GLN A 169 -0.97 1.15 11.89
N GLY A 170 -0.07 0.94 12.86
CA GLY A 170 -0.01 1.72 14.09
C GLY A 170 0.20 3.21 13.82
N ALA A 171 1.12 3.56 12.91
CA ALA A 171 1.35 4.94 12.49
C ALA A 171 0.11 5.53 11.79
N LEU A 172 -0.55 4.78 10.92
CA LEU A 172 -1.79 5.21 10.25
C LEU A 172 -2.93 5.42 11.26
N THR A 173 -3.12 4.50 12.18
CA THR A 173 -4.20 4.57 13.19
C THR A 173 -3.98 5.72 14.16
N ASN A 174 -2.76 5.91 14.68
CA ASN A 174 -2.44 7.02 15.56
C ASN A 174 -2.42 8.37 14.80
N GLY A 175 -2.05 8.37 13.53
CA GLY A 175 -2.07 9.53 12.64
C GLY A 175 -3.43 9.83 12.02
N ALA A 176 -4.49 9.07 12.32
CA ALA A 176 -5.77 9.11 11.63
C ALA A 176 -6.41 10.51 11.56
N THR A 177 -6.29 11.31 12.63
CA THR A 177 -6.80 12.69 12.66
C THR A 177 -6.14 13.59 11.61
N ARG A 178 -4.84 13.41 11.35
CA ARG A 178 -4.08 14.16 10.34
C ARG A 178 -4.30 13.61 8.93
N LEU A 179 -4.63 12.32 8.82
CA LEU A 179 -4.80 11.62 7.55
C LEU A 179 -6.25 11.60 7.04
N LYS A 180 -7.21 12.20 7.77
CA LYS A 180 -8.63 12.34 7.34
C LYS A 180 -8.79 12.83 5.90
N PHE A 181 -7.88 13.68 5.43
CA PHE A 181 -7.95 14.23 4.09
C PHE A 181 -7.75 13.19 2.98
N LEU A 182 -7.06 12.07 3.27
CA LEU A 182 -6.88 10.97 2.33
C LEU A 182 -8.18 10.20 2.10
N ALA A 183 -8.93 9.93 3.18
CA ALA A 183 -10.22 9.23 3.10
C ALA A 183 -11.37 10.07 2.53
N ARG A 184 -11.29 11.39 2.68
CA ARG A 184 -12.33 12.31 2.18
C ARG A 184 -12.32 12.51 0.66
N HIS A 185 -11.24 12.11 0.00
CA HIS A 185 -11.07 12.28 -1.44
C HIS A 185 -10.87 10.92 -2.09
N ASN A 186 -11.95 10.33 -2.61
CA ASN A 186 -11.92 9.03 -3.29
C ASN A 186 -10.83 8.94 -4.37
N ASP A 187 -10.50 10.06 -5.02
CA ASP A 187 -9.46 10.09 -6.06
C ASP A 187 -8.06 9.81 -5.49
N ARG A 188 -7.73 10.35 -4.31
CA ARG A 188 -6.43 10.08 -3.66
C ARG A 188 -6.29 8.62 -3.26
N LEU A 189 -7.37 8.06 -2.72
CA LEU A 189 -7.41 6.65 -2.34
C LEU A 189 -7.27 5.76 -3.58
N ALA A 190 -8.01 6.05 -4.65
CA ALA A 190 -7.97 5.31 -5.91
C ALA A 190 -6.56 5.29 -6.52
N GLU A 191 -5.90 6.45 -6.61
CA GLU A 191 -4.55 6.52 -7.19
C GLU A 191 -3.49 5.84 -6.30
N THR A 192 -3.60 5.97 -4.97
CA THR A 192 -2.72 5.23 -4.05
C THR A 192 -2.93 3.71 -4.17
N THR A 193 -4.19 3.26 -4.28
CA THR A 193 -4.54 1.85 -4.52
C THR A 193 -3.97 1.35 -5.83
N ALA A 194 -4.09 2.14 -6.91
CA ALA A 194 -3.59 1.76 -8.22
C ALA A 194 -2.05 1.65 -8.26
N VAL A 195 -1.34 2.58 -7.60
CA VAL A 195 0.12 2.47 -7.41
C VAL A 195 0.47 1.19 -6.65
N GLY A 196 -0.23 0.91 -5.55
CA GLY A 196 -0.06 -0.34 -4.81
C GLY A 196 -0.32 -1.58 -5.67
N GLY A 197 -1.30 -1.50 -6.56
CA GLY A 197 -1.58 -2.56 -7.53
C GLY A 197 -0.38 -2.83 -8.45
N LEU A 198 0.30 -1.80 -8.96
CA LEU A 198 1.52 -1.97 -9.77
C LEU A 198 2.69 -2.57 -8.96
N LEU A 199 2.81 -2.23 -7.67
CA LEU A 199 3.79 -2.88 -6.80
C LEU A 199 3.50 -4.38 -6.64
N LEU A 200 2.23 -4.76 -6.47
CA LEU A 200 1.83 -6.18 -6.42
C LEU A 200 2.06 -6.89 -7.75
N VAL A 201 1.86 -6.22 -8.88
CA VAL A 201 2.22 -6.78 -10.20
C VAL A 201 3.72 -7.04 -10.27
N ALA A 202 4.57 -6.09 -9.84
CA ALA A 202 6.02 -6.26 -9.80
C ALA A 202 6.43 -7.46 -8.92
N ILE A 203 5.82 -7.61 -7.75
CA ILE A 203 6.04 -8.73 -6.84
C ILE A 203 5.58 -10.05 -7.47
N GLY A 204 4.38 -10.07 -8.07
CA GLY A 204 3.85 -11.28 -8.73
C GLY A 204 4.72 -11.78 -9.87
N LEU A 205 5.32 -10.86 -10.65
CA LEU A 205 6.31 -11.21 -11.69
C LEU A 205 7.59 -11.82 -11.09
N GLY A 206 8.02 -11.34 -9.92
CA GLY A 206 9.15 -11.92 -9.18
C GLY A 206 8.85 -13.33 -8.69
N LEU A 207 7.67 -13.55 -8.05
CA LEU A 207 7.23 -14.86 -7.57
C LEU A 207 7.09 -15.90 -8.69
N LEU A 208 6.76 -15.46 -9.90
CA LEU A 208 6.72 -16.30 -11.10
C LEU A 208 8.08 -16.46 -11.79
N GLU A 209 9.14 -15.89 -11.22
CA GLU A 209 10.50 -15.92 -11.78
C GLU A 209 10.60 -15.34 -13.20
N VAL A 210 9.62 -14.53 -13.63
CA VAL A 210 9.63 -13.87 -14.95
C VAL A 210 10.64 -12.72 -14.95
N LYS A 211 10.56 -11.83 -13.94
CA LYS A 211 11.50 -10.73 -13.72
C LYS A 211 11.40 -10.23 -12.28
N SER A 212 12.52 -10.24 -11.57
CA SER A 212 12.59 -9.60 -10.26
C SER A 212 12.74 -8.08 -10.44
N LEU A 213 11.79 -7.34 -9.91
CA LEU A 213 11.81 -5.89 -9.83
C LEU A 213 11.98 -5.52 -8.37
N ALA A 214 12.86 -4.54 -8.07
CA ALA A 214 13.06 -4.03 -6.72
C ALA A 214 11.83 -3.22 -6.26
N ALA A 215 10.75 -3.92 -5.89
CA ALA A 215 9.47 -3.30 -5.51
C ALA A 215 9.63 -2.29 -4.37
N ALA A 216 10.59 -2.52 -3.46
CA ALA A 216 10.92 -1.62 -2.37
C ALA A 216 11.34 -0.22 -2.84
N THR A 217 12.05 -0.13 -3.97
CA THR A 217 12.46 1.14 -4.56
C THR A 217 11.27 2.04 -4.93
N TYR A 218 10.11 1.45 -5.22
CA TYR A 218 8.91 2.19 -5.61
C TYR A 218 7.96 2.51 -4.46
N LEU A 219 8.26 2.12 -3.22
CA LEU A 219 7.41 2.41 -2.05
C LEU A 219 7.09 3.91 -1.88
N PRO A 220 7.99 4.88 -2.14
CA PRO A 220 7.65 6.29 -2.06
C PRO A 220 6.52 6.72 -2.99
N ALA A 221 6.27 5.99 -4.08
CA ALA A 221 5.18 6.27 -5.01
C ALA A 221 3.80 6.25 -4.31
N LEU A 222 3.63 5.45 -3.26
CA LEU A 222 2.41 5.41 -2.44
C LEU A 222 2.13 6.75 -1.74
N VAL A 223 3.17 7.52 -1.43
CA VAL A 223 3.06 8.86 -0.83
C VAL A 223 2.98 9.93 -1.91
N VAL A 224 3.71 9.76 -3.01
CA VAL A 224 3.72 10.70 -4.13
C VAL A 224 2.35 10.77 -4.82
N ALA A 225 1.66 9.64 -5.00
CA ALA A 225 0.35 9.59 -5.67
C ALA A 225 -0.70 10.54 -5.04
N PRO A 226 -1.02 10.47 -3.75
CA PRO A 226 -2.01 11.37 -3.14
C PRO A 226 -1.57 12.83 -3.12
N ILE A 227 -0.26 13.11 -3.15
CA ILE A 227 0.28 14.47 -3.28
C ILE A 227 -0.01 15.03 -4.67
N LEU A 228 0.27 14.25 -5.73
CA LEU A 228 0.01 14.64 -7.12
C LEU A 228 -1.48 14.92 -7.37
N VAL A 229 -2.38 14.08 -6.84
CA VAL A 229 -3.84 14.33 -6.89
C VAL A 229 -4.19 15.67 -6.23
N GLY A 230 -3.57 15.97 -5.09
CA GLY A 230 -3.78 17.24 -4.39
C GLY A 230 -3.35 18.45 -5.21
N LEU A 231 -2.22 18.36 -5.88
CA LEU A 231 -1.70 19.42 -6.76
C LEU A 231 -2.58 19.61 -8.00
N GLN A 232 -3.02 18.54 -8.65
CA GLN A 232 -3.93 18.60 -9.79
C GLN A 232 -5.25 19.28 -9.43
N GLY A 233 -5.86 18.95 -8.29
CA GLY A 233 -7.09 19.59 -7.82
C GLY A 233 -6.91 21.10 -7.56
N GLY A 234 -5.73 21.52 -7.11
CA GLY A 234 -5.37 22.94 -6.90
C GLY A 234 -5.26 23.71 -8.22
N VAL A 235 -4.63 23.10 -9.23
CA VAL A 235 -4.47 23.70 -10.57
C VAL A 235 -5.83 23.90 -11.25
N ILE A 236 -6.68 22.86 -11.24
CA ILE A 236 -8.02 22.93 -11.86
C ILE A 236 -8.91 24.01 -11.19
N ARG A 237 -8.85 24.13 -9.85
CA ARG A 237 -9.57 25.21 -9.15
C ARG A 237 -9.09 26.60 -9.57
N ARG A 238 -7.78 26.79 -9.68
CA ARG A 238 -7.21 28.08 -10.13
C ARG A 238 -7.62 28.45 -11.55
N TRP A 239 -7.69 27.48 -12.45
CA TRP A 239 -8.15 27.71 -13.82
C TRP A 239 -9.63 28.08 -13.86
N ARG A 240 -10.49 27.40 -13.10
CA ARG A 240 -11.91 27.70 -13.01
C ARG A 240 -12.21 29.07 -12.37
N SER A 241 -11.43 29.48 -11.36
CA SER A 241 -11.63 30.82 -10.77
C SER A 241 -11.24 31.93 -11.75
N LYS A 242 -10.11 31.78 -12.48
CA LYS A 242 -9.72 32.74 -13.50
C LYS A 242 -10.69 32.82 -14.68
N GLY A 243 -11.28 31.71 -15.09
CA GLY A 243 -12.32 31.70 -16.14
C GLY A 243 -13.56 32.47 -15.75
N ARG A 244 -14.02 32.36 -14.50
CA ARG A 244 -15.18 33.10 -13.98
C ARG A 244 -14.92 34.60 -13.81
N GLU A 245 -13.71 34.99 -13.41
CA GLU A 245 -13.31 36.40 -13.32
C GLU A 245 -13.25 37.05 -14.71
N GLY A 246 -12.81 36.31 -15.74
CA GLY A 246 -12.82 36.76 -17.15
C GLY A 246 -14.23 36.95 -17.72
N GLU A 247 -15.17 36.06 -17.42
CA GLU A 247 -16.57 36.18 -17.88
C GLU A 247 -17.31 37.33 -17.17
N GLN A 248 -17.08 37.54 -15.86
CA GLN A 248 -17.69 38.66 -15.15
C GLN A 248 -17.12 40.02 -15.56
N GLY A 249 -15.83 40.10 -15.90
CA GLY A 249 -15.20 41.30 -16.41
C GLY A 249 -15.70 41.68 -17.83
N SER A 250 -16.00 40.65 -18.66
CA SER A 250 -16.57 40.86 -19.98
C SER A 250 -18.03 41.31 -19.94
N ALA A 251 -18.82 40.78 -19.01
CA ALA A 251 -20.23 41.15 -18.83
C ALA A 251 -20.39 42.58 -18.28
N ALA A 252 -19.49 43.05 -17.43
CA ALA A 252 -19.50 44.39 -16.86
C ALA A 252 -19.07 45.48 -17.90
N GLY A 253 -18.19 45.13 -18.86
CA GLY A 253 -17.75 46.06 -19.91
C GLY A 253 -18.73 46.23 -21.08
N GLY A 254 -19.73 45.35 -21.18
CA GLY A 254 -20.75 45.41 -22.27
C GLY A 254 -21.93 46.32 -22.00
N SER A 255 -22.16 46.73 -20.74
CA SER A 255 -23.32 47.54 -20.35
C SER A 255 -23.15 49.08 -20.59
N ASP A 256 -21.92 49.56 -20.74
CA ASP A 256 -21.60 50.98 -20.91
C ASP A 256 -21.62 51.48 -22.36
N ARG A 257 -21.96 50.63 -23.34
CA ARG A 257 -22.02 51.04 -24.77
C ARG A 257 -23.45 51.21 -25.35
N ALA A 258 -24.46 51.04 -24.54
CA ALA A 258 -25.86 51.15 -25.00
C ALA A 258 -26.60 52.43 -24.52
N GLY A 259 -25.88 53.55 -24.33
CA GLY A 259 -26.46 54.77 -23.82
C GLY A 259 -26.05 56.05 -24.56
N PHE A 260 -25.97 56.02 -25.89
CA PHE A 260 -25.85 57.23 -26.72
C PHE A 260 -26.47 56.94 -28.09
N GLU A 261 -27.78 57.16 -28.23
CA GLU A 261 -28.49 57.63 -29.42
C GLU A 261 -29.82 58.30 -28.98
#